data_36741e07896382ca0512b7b6adaa7350
#
_entry.id   36741e07896382ca0512b7b6adaa7350
#
_cell.length_a   1.000
_cell.length_b   1.000
_cell.length_c   1.000
_cell.angle_alpha   90.00
_cell.angle_beta   90.00
_cell.angle_gamma   90.00
#
_symmetry.space_group_name_H-M   'P 1'
#
loop_
_entity.id
_entity.type
_entity.pdbx_description
1 polymer ?
#
loop_
_entity_poly.entity_id
_entity_poly.type
_entity_poly.pdbx_seq_one_letter_code
_entity_poly.pdbx_strand_id
1 'polypeptide(L)'
;MYTGISQSQRMDKIRSDIRGPIYLEALALEEQGEKVLKLNTGNPASFGFTMPDSVRRALVENVDKAVAYCDLRGMPAARRAILEYHTGKGIQGLTMDDIFVGNGVSELAEMAASTFLDPGDELLVPCPCYSLWSNSAHLCEARPVYY
;
A
#
# COMPACT_ATOMS: atom_id res chain seq x y z
N MET A 1 5.64 -22.11 27.84
CA MET A 1 6.33 -21.26 26.85
C MET A 1 6.34 -22.02 25.53
N TYR A 2 5.72 -21.51 24.49
CA TYR A 2 5.69 -22.16 23.17
C TYR A 2 7.05 -21.87 22.49
N THR A 3 7.91 -22.86 22.40
CA THR A 3 9.30 -22.71 21.95
C THR A 3 9.54 -23.23 20.53
N GLY A 4 8.54 -23.19 19.64
CA GLY A 4 8.59 -23.93 18.38
C GLY A 4 8.37 -23.14 17.09
N ILE A 5 8.06 -21.85 17.12
CA ILE A 5 7.83 -21.07 15.88
C ILE A 5 8.94 -20.03 15.75
N SER A 6 9.75 -20.16 14.71
CA SER A 6 10.74 -19.15 14.29
C SER A 6 10.21 -18.34 13.11
N GLN A 7 10.68 -17.10 13.00
CA GLN A 7 10.44 -16.25 11.85
C GLN A 7 11.06 -16.87 10.59
N SER A 8 10.42 -16.69 9.43
CA SER A 8 10.98 -17.10 8.14
C SER A 8 12.26 -16.31 7.83
N GLN A 9 13.30 -16.96 7.31
CA GLN A 9 14.59 -16.33 6.96
C GLN A 9 14.46 -15.16 5.97
N ARG A 10 13.44 -15.18 5.09
CA ARG A 10 13.19 -14.05 4.18
C ARG A 10 12.85 -12.74 4.92
N MET A 11 12.34 -12.83 6.15
CA MET A 11 12.04 -11.65 6.97
C MET A 11 13.29 -10.91 7.43
N ASP A 12 14.46 -11.53 7.41
CA ASP A 12 15.74 -10.88 7.75
C ASP A 12 16.14 -9.78 6.76
N LYS A 13 15.58 -9.85 5.54
CA LYS A 13 15.78 -8.86 4.46
C LYS A 13 14.77 -7.71 4.49
N ILE A 14 13.67 -7.85 5.24
CA ILE A 14 12.60 -6.86 5.29
C ILE A 14 13.05 -5.64 6.10
N ARG A 15 12.79 -4.45 5.56
CA ARG A 15 13.09 -3.16 6.19
C ARG A 15 11.79 -2.41 6.48
N SER A 16 11.74 -1.77 7.65
CA SER A 16 10.63 -0.91 8.05
C SER A 16 11.16 0.48 8.37
N ASP A 17 11.32 1.30 7.35
CA ASP A 17 11.93 2.63 7.48
C ASP A 17 11.02 3.61 8.23
N ILE A 18 9.70 3.43 8.14
CA ILE A 18 8.72 4.32 8.78
C ILE A 18 8.66 4.14 10.30
N ARG A 19 8.95 2.93 10.80
CA ARG A 19 8.84 2.55 12.23
C ARG A 19 10.15 2.01 12.80
N GLY A 20 11.26 2.48 12.27
CA GLY A 20 12.59 2.11 12.73
C GLY A 20 13.03 2.84 14.02
N PRO A 21 14.31 2.75 14.39
CA PRO A 21 14.85 3.34 15.61
C PRO A 21 14.58 4.85 15.74
N ILE A 22 14.68 5.60 14.66
CA ILE A 22 14.41 7.05 14.63
C ILE A 22 12.95 7.38 15.00
N TYR A 23 12.01 6.53 14.60
CA TYR A 23 10.62 6.70 15.00
C TYR A 23 10.42 6.53 16.52
N LEU A 24 11.11 5.56 17.12
CA LEU A 24 11.06 5.33 18.57
C LEU A 24 11.70 6.50 19.32
N GLU A 25 12.80 7.05 18.83
CA GLU A 25 13.43 8.26 19.37
C GLU A 25 12.49 9.46 19.31
N ALA A 26 11.81 9.66 18.17
CA ALA A 26 10.81 10.72 18.02
C ALA A 26 9.66 10.58 19.03
N LEU A 27 9.17 9.37 19.27
CA LEU A 27 8.15 9.13 20.31
C LEU A 27 8.66 9.48 21.71
N ALA A 28 9.89 9.08 22.05
CA ALA A 28 10.48 9.39 23.34
C ALA A 28 10.66 10.89 23.56
N LEU A 29 10.99 11.66 22.54
CA LEU A 29 11.05 13.13 22.59
C LEU A 29 9.65 13.74 22.80
N GLU A 30 8.62 13.24 22.10
CA GLU A 30 7.24 13.68 22.26
C GLU A 30 6.73 13.41 23.70
N GLU A 31 7.07 12.27 24.30
CA GLU A 31 6.74 11.95 25.69
C GLU A 31 7.40 12.90 26.70
N GLN A 32 8.55 13.48 26.35
CA GLN A 32 9.25 14.51 27.13
C GLN A 32 8.67 15.92 26.91
N GLY A 33 7.65 16.06 26.05
CA GLY A 33 7.00 17.33 25.75
C GLY A 33 7.63 18.08 24.59
N GLU A 34 8.60 17.51 23.90
CA GLU A 34 9.20 18.10 22.70
C GLU A 34 8.27 17.99 21.50
N LYS A 35 8.27 19.04 20.67
CA LYS A 35 7.45 19.06 19.46
C LYS A 35 8.25 18.53 18.27
N VAL A 36 7.97 17.31 17.84
CA VAL A 36 8.60 16.69 16.69
C VAL A 36 7.79 16.93 15.42
N LEU A 37 8.39 17.55 14.40
CA LEU A 37 7.80 17.70 13.08
C LEU A 37 8.07 16.45 12.24
N LYS A 38 7.04 15.63 12.02
CA LYS A 38 7.14 14.38 11.26
C LYS A 38 6.99 14.65 9.76
N LEU A 39 8.09 14.53 9.01
CA LEU A 39 8.13 14.73 7.56
C LEU A 39 8.26 13.40 6.78
N ASN A 40 8.31 12.30 7.49
CA ASN A 40 8.51 10.95 6.94
C ASN A 40 7.22 10.31 6.41
N THR A 41 6.06 10.83 6.75
CA THR A 41 4.77 10.26 6.35
C THR A 41 3.81 11.38 5.93
N GLY A 42 3.25 11.26 4.72
CA GLY A 42 2.18 12.14 4.27
C GLY A 42 0.88 11.81 5.01
N ASN A 43 0.50 12.64 5.97
CA ASN A 43 -0.76 12.51 6.69
C ASN A 43 -1.55 13.81 6.60
N PRO A 44 -2.35 14.01 5.54
CA PRO A 44 -3.08 15.27 5.31
C PRO A 44 -3.96 15.70 6.48
N ALA A 45 -4.57 14.75 7.20
CA ALA A 45 -5.42 15.06 8.35
C ALA A 45 -4.68 15.80 9.47
N SER A 46 -3.41 15.49 9.70
CA SER A 46 -2.55 16.17 10.69
C SER A 46 -2.28 17.64 10.33
N PHE A 47 -2.52 18.02 9.09
CA PHE A 47 -2.34 19.38 8.58
C PHE A 47 -3.67 20.11 8.29
N GLY A 48 -4.77 19.64 8.89
CA GLY A 48 -6.08 20.27 8.81
C GLY A 48 -6.89 19.94 7.55
N PHE A 49 -6.43 19.05 6.70
CA PHE A 49 -7.23 18.56 5.58
C PHE A 49 -8.31 17.61 6.07
N THR A 50 -9.52 17.80 5.56
CA THR A 50 -10.68 16.96 5.87
C THR A 50 -11.15 16.22 4.65
N MET A 51 -11.94 15.17 4.86
CA MET A 51 -12.59 14.47 3.76
C MET A 51 -13.56 15.42 3.03
N PRO A 52 -13.51 15.51 1.69
CA PRO A 52 -14.46 16.27 0.92
C PRO A 52 -15.91 15.83 1.21
N ASP A 53 -16.84 16.79 1.28
CA ASP A 53 -18.26 16.50 1.60
C ASP A 53 -18.93 15.56 0.58
N SER A 54 -18.53 15.62 -0.68
CA SER A 54 -19.01 14.68 -1.71
C SER A 54 -18.62 13.24 -1.41
N VAL A 55 -17.38 13.00 -0.96
CA VAL A 55 -16.89 11.66 -0.58
C VAL A 55 -17.61 11.19 0.68
N ARG A 56 -17.77 12.06 1.67
CA ARG A 56 -18.48 11.74 2.92
C ARG A 56 -19.91 11.32 2.64
N ARG A 57 -20.65 12.08 1.82
CA ARG A 57 -22.03 11.73 1.43
C ARG A 57 -22.07 10.38 0.72
N ALA A 58 -21.20 10.16 -0.26
CA ALA A 58 -21.14 8.89 -0.98
C ALA A 58 -20.88 7.70 -0.06
N LEU A 59 -20.02 7.84 0.94
CA LEU A 59 -19.80 6.79 1.95
C LEU A 59 -21.07 6.49 2.75
N VAL A 60 -21.74 7.53 3.29
CA VAL A 60 -22.95 7.36 4.08
C VAL A 60 -24.08 6.73 3.25
N GLU A 61 -24.28 7.17 2.02
CA GLU A 61 -25.32 6.67 1.11
C GLU A 61 -25.10 5.23 0.63
N ASN A 62 -23.87 4.73 0.74
CA ASN A 62 -23.51 3.40 0.23
C ASN A 62 -23.02 2.43 1.31
N VAL A 63 -22.97 2.82 2.58
CA VAL A 63 -22.45 1.97 3.67
C VAL A 63 -23.21 0.65 3.78
N ASP A 64 -24.51 0.66 3.60
CA ASP A 64 -25.35 -0.55 3.67
C ASP A 64 -25.09 -1.54 2.52
N LYS A 65 -24.49 -1.08 1.42
CA LYS A 65 -24.08 -1.94 0.30
C LYS A 65 -22.76 -2.70 0.58
N ALA A 66 -22.02 -2.29 1.62
CA ALA A 66 -20.74 -2.90 1.98
C ALA A 66 -20.88 -4.12 2.91
N VAL A 67 -22.11 -4.54 3.24
CA VAL A 67 -22.36 -5.65 4.17
C VAL A 67 -22.24 -7.05 3.52
N ALA A 68 -22.12 -7.14 2.20
CA ALA A 68 -22.08 -8.38 1.46
C ALA A 68 -20.77 -8.54 0.67
N TYR A 69 -20.45 -9.78 0.32
CA TYR A 69 -19.39 -10.07 -0.65
C TYR A 69 -19.71 -9.44 -2.01
N CYS A 70 -18.67 -8.99 -2.71
CA CYS A 70 -18.78 -8.51 -4.08
C CYS A 70 -17.91 -9.35 -5.03
N ASP A 71 -17.85 -8.97 -6.30
CA ASP A 71 -16.90 -9.55 -7.27
C ASP A 71 -15.47 -9.46 -6.71
N LEU A 72 -14.71 -10.56 -6.82
CA LEU A 72 -13.34 -10.66 -6.31
C LEU A 72 -12.38 -9.60 -6.89
N ARG A 73 -12.67 -9.05 -8.07
CA ARG A 73 -11.93 -7.96 -8.69
C ARG A 73 -12.37 -6.57 -8.20
N GLY A 74 -13.39 -6.50 -7.38
CA GLY A 74 -13.99 -5.27 -6.86
C GLY A 74 -15.36 -4.97 -7.49
N MET A 75 -16.11 -4.08 -6.84
CA MET A 75 -17.45 -3.70 -7.27
C MET A 75 -17.43 -3.21 -8.73
N PRO A 76 -18.33 -3.72 -9.60
CA PRO A 76 -18.35 -3.34 -11.02
C PRO A 76 -18.50 -1.82 -11.24
N ALA A 77 -19.26 -1.12 -10.40
CA ALA A 77 -19.41 0.33 -10.49
C ALA A 77 -18.08 1.08 -10.23
N ALA A 78 -17.31 0.64 -9.23
CA ALA A 78 -16.00 1.22 -8.92
C ALA A 78 -15.00 0.95 -10.06
N ARG A 79 -14.94 -0.29 -10.56
CA ARG A 79 -14.07 -0.68 -11.68
C ARG A 79 -14.40 0.12 -12.95
N ARG A 80 -15.68 0.34 -13.24
CA ARG A 80 -16.11 1.16 -14.37
C ARG A 80 -15.64 2.61 -14.23
N ALA A 81 -15.81 3.21 -13.06
CA ALA A 81 -15.35 4.58 -12.81
C ALA A 81 -13.82 4.72 -12.95
N ILE A 82 -13.05 3.70 -12.50
CA ILE A 82 -11.60 3.66 -12.68
C ILE A 82 -11.25 3.56 -14.17
N LEU A 83 -11.91 2.69 -14.91
CA LEU A 83 -11.72 2.53 -16.35
C LEU A 83 -11.98 3.85 -17.10
N GLU A 84 -13.13 4.47 -16.85
CA GLU A 84 -13.50 5.75 -17.46
C GLU A 84 -12.48 6.85 -17.14
N TYR A 85 -12.01 6.93 -15.89
CA TYR A 85 -11.01 7.91 -15.49
C TYR A 85 -9.67 7.73 -16.24
N HIS A 86 -9.19 6.50 -16.36
CA HIS A 86 -7.93 6.23 -17.04
C HIS A 86 -8.03 6.35 -18.57
N THR A 87 -9.14 5.93 -19.14
CA THR A 87 -9.43 6.14 -20.56
C THR A 87 -9.50 7.64 -20.89
N GLY A 88 -10.14 8.44 -20.03
CA GLY A 88 -10.18 9.90 -20.15
C GLY A 88 -8.81 10.58 -20.04
N LYS A 89 -7.84 9.92 -19.41
CA LYS A 89 -6.42 10.35 -19.39
C LYS A 89 -5.59 9.88 -20.60
N GLY A 90 -6.21 9.22 -21.56
CA GLY A 90 -5.56 8.79 -22.81
C GLY A 90 -4.94 7.40 -22.74
N ILE A 91 -5.15 6.61 -21.68
CA ILE A 91 -4.71 5.23 -21.63
C ILE A 91 -5.66 4.40 -22.52
N GLN A 92 -5.11 3.82 -23.58
CA GLN A 92 -5.86 3.03 -24.56
C GLN A 92 -5.76 1.52 -24.28
N GLY A 93 -6.75 0.78 -24.76
CA GLY A 93 -6.76 -0.68 -24.71
C GLY A 93 -7.20 -1.28 -23.36
N LEU A 94 -7.49 -0.46 -22.35
CA LEU A 94 -8.02 -0.95 -21.08
C LEU A 94 -9.45 -1.45 -21.23
N THR A 95 -9.75 -2.54 -20.54
CA THR A 95 -11.09 -3.12 -20.40
C THR A 95 -11.45 -3.30 -18.92
N MET A 96 -12.68 -3.69 -18.64
CA MET A 96 -13.09 -4.03 -17.28
C MET A 96 -12.30 -5.20 -16.70
N ASP A 97 -11.73 -6.06 -17.53
CA ASP A 97 -10.96 -7.23 -17.08
C ASP A 97 -9.55 -6.88 -16.62
N ASP A 98 -9.07 -5.69 -16.96
CA ASP A 98 -7.76 -5.18 -16.53
C ASP A 98 -7.82 -4.41 -15.20
N ILE A 99 -9.00 -4.24 -14.62
CA ILE A 99 -9.19 -3.44 -13.40
C ILE A 99 -9.44 -4.34 -12.19
N PHE A 100 -8.53 -4.25 -11.23
CA PHE A 100 -8.62 -4.92 -9.93
C PHE A 100 -8.57 -3.88 -8.82
N VAL A 101 -9.46 -4.01 -7.85
CA VAL A 101 -9.53 -3.13 -6.67
C VAL A 101 -9.04 -3.89 -5.47
N GLY A 102 -8.07 -3.34 -4.75
CA GLY A 102 -7.51 -3.91 -3.54
C GLY A 102 -7.59 -2.95 -2.35
N ASN A 103 -7.14 -3.42 -1.22
CA ASN A 103 -7.12 -2.66 0.03
C ASN A 103 -5.83 -1.82 0.13
N GLY A 104 -5.73 -0.83 -0.75
CA GLY A 104 -4.58 0.06 -0.85
C GLY A 104 -3.43 -0.51 -1.70
N VAL A 105 -2.46 0.37 -1.96
CA VAL A 105 -1.31 0.06 -2.84
C VAL A 105 -0.47 -1.09 -2.31
N SER A 106 -0.34 -1.23 -0.99
CA SER A 106 0.51 -2.28 -0.41
C SER A 106 0.01 -3.68 -0.76
N GLU A 107 -1.29 -3.94 -0.63
CA GLU A 107 -1.87 -5.22 -1.04
C GLU A 107 -1.68 -5.47 -2.53
N LEU A 108 -1.97 -4.46 -3.36
CA LEU A 108 -1.84 -4.59 -4.82
C LEU A 108 -0.38 -4.82 -5.26
N ALA A 109 0.58 -4.19 -4.60
CA ALA A 109 2.00 -4.39 -4.86
C ALA A 109 2.44 -5.83 -4.50
N GLU A 110 1.99 -6.35 -3.36
CA GLU A 110 2.28 -7.71 -2.94
C GLU A 110 1.62 -8.75 -3.85
N MET A 111 0.36 -8.51 -4.24
CA MET A 111 -0.35 -9.37 -5.20
C MET A 111 0.37 -9.40 -6.55
N ALA A 112 0.77 -8.22 -7.07
CA ALA A 112 1.50 -8.14 -8.34
C ALA A 112 2.86 -8.85 -8.25
N ALA A 113 3.64 -8.58 -7.21
CA ALA A 113 4.93 -9.25 -7.00
C ALA A 113 4.76 -10.78 -6.92
N SER A 114 3.80 -11.25 -6.13
CA SER A 114 3.54 -12.69 -5.98
C SER A 114 3.01 -13.36 -7.25
N THR A 115 2.44 -12.57 -8.19
CA THR A 115 1.91 -13.09 -9.45
C THR A 115 2.99 -13.18 -10.54
N PHE A 116 3.96 -12.26 -10.52
CA PHE A 116 4.89 -12.08 -11.64
C PHE A 116 6.34 -12.43 -11.31
N LEU A 117 6.70 -12.65 -10.04
CA LEU A 117 8.07 -12.91 -9.63
C LEU A 117 8.23 -14.32 -9.08
N ASP A 118 9.17 -15.04 -9.65
CA ASP A 118 9.71 -16.29 -9.12
C ASP A 118 10.98 -16.06 -8.27
N PRO A 119 11.37 -17.00 -7.41
CA PRO A 119 12.64 -16.93 -6.69
C PRO A 119 13.83 -16.71 -7.63
N GLY A 120 14.59 -15.65 -7.38
CA GLY A 120 15.76 -15.27 -8.19
C GLY A 120 15.50 -14.25 -9.28
N ASP A 121 14.24 -13.92 -9.57
CA ASP A 121 13.89 -12.83 -10.50
C ASP A 121 14.35 -11.45 -10.00
N GLU A 122 14.34 -10.48 -10.89
CA GLU A 122 14.74 -9.10 -10.59
C GLU A 122 13.57 -8.14 -10.70
N LEU A 123 13.40 -7.30 -9.68
CA LEU A 123 12.47 -6.18 -9.70
C LEU A 123 13.25 -4.86 -9.75
N LEU A 124 13.04 -4.06 -10.80
CA LEU A 124 13.59 -2.71 -10.89
C LEU A 124 12.86 -1.78 -9.91
N VAL A 125 13.61 -1.15 -9.02
CA VAL A 125 13.09 -0.31 -7.95
C VAL A 125 13.78 1.06 -8.00
N PRO A 126 13.04 2.19 -8.14
CA PRO A 126 13.65 3.51 -8.08
C PRO A 126 14.25 3.77 -6.69
N CYS A 127 15.36 4.52 -6.62
CA CYS A 127 16.00 4.84 -5.36
C CYS A 127 16.34 6.35 -5.30
N PRO A 128 15.91 7.05 -4.23
CA PRO A 128 15.21 6.57 -3.05
C PRO A 128 13.70 6.36 -3.28
N CYS A 129 13.11 5.34 -2.63
CA CYS A 129 11.66 5.12 -2.65
C CYS A 129 11.18 4.48 -1.33
N TYR A 130 9.87 4.35 -1.20
CA TYR A 130 9.27 3.62 -0.10
C TYR A 130 9.64 2.13 -0.15
N SER A 131 10.08 1.58 0.97
CA SER A 131 10.60 0.21 1.09
C SER A 131 9.60 -0.91 0.72
N LEU A 132 8.32 -0.59 0.52
CA LEU A 132 7.31 -1.55 0.08
C LEU A 132 7.77 -2.38 -1.13
N TRP A 133 8.30 -1.72 -2.17
CA TRP A 133 8.67 -2.39 -3.42
C TRP A 133 9.81 -3.38 -3.24
N SER A 134 10.88 -2.98 -2.54
CA SER A 134 11.99 -3.89 -2.23
C SER A 134 11.58 -5.02 -1.29
N ASN A 135 10.71 -4.71 -0.32
CA ASN A 135 10.18 -5.72 0.59
C ASN A 135 9.30 -6.74 -0.15
N SER A 136 8.44 -6.31 -1.07
CA SER A 136 7.62 -7.21 -1.89
C SER A 136 8.50 -8.15 -2.73
N ALA A 137 9.59 -7.65 -3.33
CA ALA A 137 10.56 -8.50 -4.02
C ALA A 137 11.19 -9.53 -3.08
N HIS A 138 11.65 -9.11 -1.90
CA HIS A 138 12.26 -10.02 -0.92
C HIS A 138 11.28 -11.09 -0.39
N LEU A 139 10.00 -10.76 -0.25
CA LEU A 139 8.97 -11.72 0.16
C LEU A 139 8.74 -12.80 -0.91
N CYS A 140 8.94 -12.47 -2.18
CA CYS A 140 8.92 -13.43 -3.30
C CYS A 140 10.26 -14.11 -3.54
N GLU A 141 11.28 -13.91 -2.68
CA GLU A 141 12.65 -14.40 -2.86
C GLU A 141 13.33 -13.85 -4.14
N ALA A 142 12.77 -12.80 -4.72
CA ALA A 142 13.34 -12.06 -5.83
C ALA A 142 14.33 -10.99 -5.34
N ARG A 143 15.09 -10.40 -6.26
CA ARG A 143 16.14 -9.41 -6.00
C ARG A 143 15.71 -8.01 -6.43
N PRO A 144 15.61 -7.02 -5.53
CA PRO A 144 15.45 -5.64 -5.96
C PRO A 144 16.73 -5.13 -6.61
N VAL A 145 16.60 -4.50 -7.77
CA VAL A 145 17.67 -3.82 -8.51
C VAL A 145 17.34 -2.34 -8.54
N TYR A 146 18.17 -1.54 -7.86
CA TYR A 146 17.93 -0.11 -7.70
C TYR A 146 18.49 0.69 -8.88
N TYR A 147 17.78 1.78 -9.28
CA TYR A 147 18.19 2.72 -10.32
C TYR A 147 17.88 4.17 -9.93
#